data_d27f2e19423ea920c28b6f6e37269e49
#
_entry.id   d27f2e19423ea920c28b6f6e37269e49
#
_cell.length_a   1.000
_cell.length_b   1.000
_cell.length_c   1.000
_cell.angle_alpha   90.00
_cell.angle_beta   90.00
_cell.angle_gamma   90.00
#
_symmetry.space_group_name_H-M   'P 1'
#
loop_
_entity.id
_entity.type
_entity.pdbx_description
1 polymer ?
#
loop_
_entity_poly.entity_id
_entity_poly.type
_entity_poly.pdbx_seq_one_letter_code
_entity_poly.pdbx_strand_id
1 'polypeptide(L)'
;MPDQFTEALNAPSGRLAEILLKKLTRTDDGGEMSEEMQARFEKLIRAEGEFGDLARVRLAADVPFLFDRAPRWTTENILSLFDWSSPDARAAWSSRKYSTSIGSPELMSLVKEPFLQLFGRSDMEENDIETFADWLAAMMLANQSGETDYPINATEARASLR
;
A
#
# COMPACT_ATOMS: atom_id res chain seq x y z
N MET A 1 -18.22 13.83 -0.72
CA MET A 1 -17.39 13.50 -1.91
C MET A 1 -16.97 12.05 -1.80
N PRO A 2 -17.02 11.27 -2.86
CA PRO A 2 -16.40 9.95 -2.83
C PRO A 2 -14.90 10.13 -2.57
N ASP A 3 -14.31 9.24 -1.78
CA ASP A 3 -12.87 9.25 -1.59
C ASP A 3 -12.14 8.84 -2.89
N GLN A 4 -10.87 9.18 -2.99
CA GLN A 4 -10.07 8.92 -4.20
C GLN A 4 -10.01 7.44 -4.57
N PHE A 5 -10.12 6.53 -3.60
CA PHE A 5 -10.15 5.09 -3.89
C PHE A 5 -11.46 4.69 -4.60
N THR A 6 -12.61 5.17 -4.11
CA THR A 6 -13.90 4.95 -4.77
C THR A 6 -13.91 5.53 -6.19
N GLU A 7 -13.30 6.69 -6.37
CA GLU A 7 -13.13 7.31 -7.68
C GLU A 7 -12.24 6.44 -8.59
N ALA A 8 -11.11 5.95 -8.07
CA ALA A 8 -10.22 5.05 -8.80
C ALA A 8 -10.90 3.75 -9.22
N LEU A 9 -11.76 3.16 -8.40
CA LEU A 9 -12.50 1.94 -8.76
C LEU A 9 -13.39 2.15 -9.99
N ASN A 10 -13.90 3.35 -10.20
CA ASN A 10 -14.81 3.68 -11.30
C ASN A 10 -14.10 4.28 -12.52
N ALA A 11 -12.88 4.77 -12.35
CA ALA A 11 -12.10 5.38 -13.42
C ALA A 11 -11.54 4.35 -14.40
N PRO A 12 -11.36 4.70 -15.69
CA PRO A 12 -10.76 3.81 -16.67
C PRO A 12 -9.37 3.30 -16.27
N SER A 13 -8.53 4.16 -15.66
CA SER A 13 -7.19 3.80 -15.22
C SER A 13 -7.20 2.82 -14.05
N GLY A 14 -8.10 3.01 -13.09
CA GLY A 14 -8.27 2.09 -11.98
C GLY A 14 -8.80 0.74 -12.42
N ARG A 15 -9.73 0.71 -13.37
CA ARG A 15 -10.20 -0.55 -14.00
C ARG A 15 -9.10 -1.25 -14.79
N LEU A 16 -8.24 -0.50 -15.47
CA LEU A 16 -7.09 -1.08 -16.16
C LEU A 16 -6.09 -1.68 -15.17
N ALA A 17 -5.81 -0.99 -14.07
CA ALA A 17 -4.99 -1.53 -12.98
C ALA A 17 -5.60 -2.83 -12.42
N GLU A 18 -6.91 -2.86 -12.18
CA GLU A 18 -7.62 -4.06 -11.73
C GLU A 18 -7.49 -5.23 -12.71
N ILE A 19 -7.61 -4.99 -14.01
CA ILE A 19 -7.43 -6.01 -15.04
C ILE A 19 -6.02 -6.59 -14.99
N LEU A 20 -5.00 -5.75 -14.83
CA LEU A 20 -3.61 -6.20 -14.70
C LEU A 20 -3.40 -7.02 -13.42
N LEU A 21 -3.95 -6.59 -12.30
CA LEU A 21 -3.91 -7.33 -11.04
C LEU A 21 -4.59 -8.71 -11.17
N LYS A 22 -5.76 -8.78 -11.80
CA LYS A 22 -6.45 -10.06 -12.08
C LYS A 22 -5.64 -10.96 -13.00
N LYS A 23 -4.98 -10.41 -14.01
CA LYS A 23 -4.08 -11.19 -14.87
C LYS A 23 -2.91 -11.74 -14.08
N LEU A 24 -2.30 -10.93 -13.21
CA LEU A 24 -1.21 -11.36 -12.36
C LEU A 24 -1.63 -12.47 -11.38
N THR A 25 -2.87 -12.44 -10.89
CA THR A 25 -3.44 -13.50 -10.04
C THR A 25 -3.55 -14.82 -10.78
N ARG A 26 -3.87 -14.80 -12.08
CA ARG A 26 -4.08 -16.00 -12.92
C ARG A 26 -2.79 -16.63 -13.44
N THR A 27 -1.68 -15.91 -13.42
CA THR A 27 -0.36 -16.46 -13.76
C THR A 27 0.17 -17.25 -12.57
N ASP A 28 -0.22 -18.51 -12.49
CA ASP A 28 -0.05 -19.39 -11.33
C ASP A 28 1.30 -20.11 -11.28
N ASP A 29 2.29 -19.62 -12.00
CA ASP A 29 3.57 -20.30 -12.16
C ASP A 29 4.54 -20.16 -10.97
N GLY A 30 4.10 -19.52 -9.87
CA GLY A 30 4.97 -19.27 -8.69
C GLY A 30 6.23 -18.47 -9.01
N GLY A 31 6.30 -17.93 -10.23
CA GLY A 31 7.41 -17.15 -10.74
C GLY A 31 7.26 -15.65 -10.53
N GLU A 32 8.37 -14.95 -10.69
CA GLU A 32 8.39 -13.49 -10.69
C GLU A 32 7.49 -12.92 -11.80
N MET A 33 6.97 -11.71 -11.58
CA MET A 33 6.20 -10.97 -12.59
C MET A 33 7.02 -10.85 -13.90
N SER A 34 6.42 -11.23 -15.04
CA SER A 34 7.08 -11.15 -16.33
C SER A 34 7.46 -9.70 -16.70
N GLU A 35 8.50 -9.53 -17.48
CA GLU A 35 8.95 -8.21 -17.98
C GLU A 35 7.83 -7.46 -18.73
N GLU A 36 7.01 -8.19 -19.51
CA GLU A 36 5.87 -7.60 -20.21
C GLU A 36 4.83 -7.05 -19.22
N MET A 37 4.54 -7.78 -18.15
CA MET A 37 3.61 -7.35 -17.13
C MET A 37 4.16 -6.16 -16.34
N GLN A 38 5.44 -6.20 -15.98
CA GLN A 38 6.14 -5.08 -15.34
C GLN A 38 6.02 -3.80 -16.18
N ALA A 39 6.31 -3.88 -17.48
CA ALA A 39 6.22 -2.75 -18.40
C ALA A 39 4.80 -2.17 -18.48
N ARG A 40 3.77 -3.01 -18.40
CA ARG A 40 2.36 -2.57 -18.40
C ARG A 40 2.00 -1.82 -17.11
N PHE A 41 2.40 -2.33 -15.94
CA PHE A 41 2.20 -1.63 -14.67
C PHE A 41 2.98 -0.32 -14.63
N GLU A 42 4.22 -0.29 -15.11
CA GLU A 42 5.05 0.92 -15.13
C GLU A 42 4.43 2.03 -15.98
N LYS A 43 3.81 1.68 -17.12
CA LYS A 43 3.07 2.67 -17.93
C LYS A 43 1.94 3.32 -17.15
N LEU A 44 1.21 2.56 -16.33
CA LEU A 44 0.14 3.10 -15.47
C LEU A 44 0.71 4.01 -14.37
N ILE A 45 1.75 3.54 -13.68
CA ILE A 45 2.38 4.28 -12.57
C ILE A 45 2.97 5.61 -13.04
N ARG A 46 3.57 5.62 -14.23
CA ARG A 46 4.24 6.80 -14.81
C ARG A 46 3.31 7.70 -15.61
N ALA A 47 2.05 7.33 -15.79
CA ALA A 47 1.08 8.16 -16.47
C ALA A 47 0.90 9.49 -15.72
N GLU A 48 0.78 10.58 -16.47
CA GLU A 48 0.60 11.93 -15.93
C GLU A 48 -0.89 12.24 -15.69
N GLY A 49 -1.13 13.23 -14.83
CA GLY A 49 -2.46 13.74 -14.53
C GLY A 49 -3.35 12.75 -13.81
N GLU A 50 -4.64 13.06 -13.76
CA GLU A 50 -5.66 12.30 -13.04
C GLU A 50 -5.68 10.79 -13.39
N PHE A 51 -5.41 10.45 -14.64
CA PHE A 51 -5.34 9.06 -15.08
C PHE A 51 -4.26 8.29 -14.31
N GLY A 52 -3.07 8.85 -14.19
CA GLY A 52 -1.96 8.24 -13.43
C GLY A 52 -2.20 8.28 -11.94
N ASP A 53 -2.73 9.40 -11.42
CA ASP A 53 -3.03 9.56 -10.00
C ASP A 53 -3.99 8.45 -9.51
N LEU A 54 -5.07 8.23 -10.23
CA LEU A 54 -6.06 7.21 -9.88
C LEU A 54 -5.54 5.77 -10.07
N ALA A 55 -4.66 5.54 -11.06
CA ALA A 55 -3.97 4.25 -11.20
C ALA A 55 -3.07 3.95 -9.99
N ARG A 56 -2.27 4.94 -9.56
CA ARG A 56 -1.40 4.80 -8.37
C ARG A 56 -2.19 4.55 -7.10
N VAL A 57 -3.30 5.26 -6.89
CA VAL A 57 -4.22 5.05 -5.77
C VAL A 57 -4.74 3.60 -5.76
N ARG A 58 -5.16 3.08 -6.92
CA ARG A 58 -5.66 1.71 -7.03
C ARG A 58 -4.58 0.68 -6.72
N LEU A 59 -3.37 0.86 -7.23
CA LEU A 59 -2.26 -0.07 -7.00
C LEU A 59 -1.75 -0.01 -5.56
N ALA A 60 -1.77 1.16 -4.92
CA ALA A 60 -1.36 1.31 -3.52
C ALA A 60 -2.23 0.48 -2.57
N ALA A 61 -3.52 0.31 -2.85
CA ALA A 61 -4.40 -0.55 -2.05
C ALA A 61 -4.01 -2.04 -2.13
N ASP A 62 -3.41 -2.47 -3.23
CA ASP A 62 -3.02 -3.87 -3.47
C ASP A 62 -1.52 -4.12 -3.26
N VAL A 63 -0.82 -3.21 -2.62
CA VAL A 63 0.64 -3.34 -2.41
C VAL A 63 1.05 -4.64 -1.70
N PRO A 64 0.31 -5.20 -0.72
CA PRO A 64 0.67 -6.50 -0.16
C PRO A 64 0.69 -7.61 -1.20
N PHE A 65 -0.34 -7.66 -2.05
CA PHE A 65 -0.42 -8.65 -3.13
C PHE A 65 0.72 -8.48 -4.14
N LEU A 66 1.00 -7.22 -4.54
CA LEU A 66 2.10 -6.92 -5.47
C LEU A 66 3.46 -7.27 -4.86
N PHE A 67 3.65 -7.01 -3.58
CA PHE A 67 4.88 -7.35 -2.88
C PHE A 67 5.09 -8.86 -2.76
N ASP A 68 4.03 -9.62 -2.46
CA ASP A 68 4.10 -11.08 -2.40
C ASP A 68 4.45 -11.71 -3.76
N ARG A 69 3.99 -11.10 -4.85
CA ARG A 69 4.22 -11.59 -6.22
C ARG A 69 5.52 -11.11 -6.85
N ALA A 70 5.95 -9.91 -6.54
CA ALA A 70 7.10 -9.26 -7.16
C ALA A 70 7.77 -8.29 -6.16
N PRO A 71 8.40 -8.79 -5.08
CA PRO A 71 8.89 -7.95 -3.99
C PRO A 71 9.91 -6.91 -4.45
N ARG A 72 10.86 -7.28 -5.29
CA ARG A 72 11.87 -6.38 -5.82
C ARG A 72 11.24 -5.27 -6.68
N TRP A 73 10.41 -5.66 -7.63
CA TRP A 73 9.75 -4.70 -8.53
C TRP A 73 8.84 -3.74 -7.77
N THR A 74 8.07 -4.25 -6.80
CA THR A 74 7.18 -3.45 -5.93
C THR A 74 7.99 -2.45 -5.11
N THR A 75 9.10 -2.87 -4.54
CA THR A 75 10.01 -1.99 -3.78
C THR A 75 10.53 -0.86 -4.66
N GLU A 76 10.96 -1.17 -5.87
CA GLU A 76 11.56 -0.20 -6.79
C GLU A 76 10.53 0.77 -7.41
N ASN A 77 9.26 0.36 -7.58
CA ASN A 77 8.28 1.10 -8.38
C ASN A 77 7.06 1.60 -7.59
N ILE A 78 6.70 0.99 -6.46
CA ILE A 78 5.46 1.29 -5.72
C ILE A 78 5.74 1.92 -4.35
N LEU A 79 6.73 1.41 -3.60
CA LEU A 79 6.90 1.82 -2.20
C LEU A 79 7.25 3.29 -2.02
N SER A 80 7.86 3.93 -3.01
CA SER A 80 8.12 5.37 -2.99
C SER A 80 6.84 6.22 -2.91
N LEU A 81 5.68 5.67 -3.31
CA LEU A 81 4.40 6.37 -3.20
C LEU A 81 4.00 6.62 -1.74
N PHE A 82 4.50 5.81 -0.80
CA PHE A 82 4.19 5.92 0.63
C PHE A 82 5.12 6.85 1.41
N ASP A 83 6.19 7.32 0.80
CA ASP A 83 7.10 8.30 1.39
C ASP A 83 6.42 9.67 1.45
N TRP A 84 6.43 10.31 2.60
CA TRP A 84 5.77 11.62 2.79
C TRP A 84 6.40 12.78 2.01
N SER A 85 7.55 12.58 1.38
CA SER A 85 8.08 13.49 0.37
C SER A 85 7.39 13.36 -0.99
N SER A 86 6.68 12.26 -1.23
CA SER A 86 5.90 12.05 -2.44
C SER A 86 4.57 12.83 -2.40
N PRO A 87 4.17 13.50 -3.48
CA PRO A 87 2.86 14.13 -3.58
C PRO A 87 1.70 13.13 -3.52
N ASP A 88 1.96 11.86 -3.80
CA ASP A 88 0.96 10.78 -3.79
C ASP A 88 0.77 10.14 -2.40
N ALA A 89 1.63 10.45 -1.41
CA ALA A 89 1.69 9.72 -0.15
C ALA A 89 0.35 9.71 0.61
N ARG A 90 -0.31 10.85 0.73
CA ARG A 90 -1.62 10.93 1.39
C ARG A 90 -2.64 10.00 0.73
N ALA A 91 -2.75 10.04 -0.59
CA ALA A 91 -3.69 9.22 -1.35
C ALA A 91 -3.33 7.74 -1.30
N ALA A 92 -2.04 7.40 -1.35
CA ALA A 92 -1.54 6.03 -1.21
C ALA A 92 -1.89 5.45 0.16
N TRP A 93 -1.63 6.18 1.24
CA TRP A 93 -2.00 5.74 2.59
C TRP A 93 -3.52 5.66 2.77
N SER A 94 -4.30 6.64 2.35
CA SER A 94 -5.76 6.58 2.45
C SER A 94 -6.36 5.39 1.68
N SER A 95 -5.79 5.03 0.53
CA SER A 95 -6.23 3.86 -0.23
C SER A 95 -5.80 2.53 0.43
N ARG A 96 -4.70 2.54 1.17
CA ARG A 96 -4.14 1.37 1.84
C ARG A 96 -5.09 0.76 2.88
N LYS A 97 -5.97 1.57 3.50
CA LYS A 97 -7.02 1.07 4.42
C LYS A 97 -7.96 0.05 3.77
N TYR A 98 -8.10 0.07 2.45
CA TYR A 98 -8.93 -0.89 1.70
C TYR A 98 -8.20 -2.17 1.34
N SER A 99 -6.94 -2.32 1.72
CA SER A 99 -6.19 -3.56 1.51
C SER A 99 -6.80 -4.72 2.29
N THR A 100 -6.74 -5.90 1.70
CA THR A 100 -7.23 -7.13 2.31
C THR A 100 -6.32 -7.66 3.42
N SER A 101 -5.09 -7.16 3.51
CA SER A 101 -4.13 -7.53 4.55
C SER A 101 -3.22 -6.36 4.94
N ILE A 102 -2.68 -6.41 6.15
CA ILE A 102 -1.63 -5.49 6.63
C ILE A 102 -0.36 -5.63 5.79
N GLY A 103 -0.09 -6.83 5.31
CA GLY A 103 1.14 -7.19 4.62
C GLY A 103 2.09 -7.99 5.50
N SER A 104 3.14 -8.51 4.88
CA SER A 104 4.18 -9.27 5.58
C SER A 104 5.06 -8.38 6.47
N PRO A 105 5.77 -8.96 7.47
CA PRO A 105 6.77 -8.24 8.24
C PRO A 105 7.84 -7.57 7.38
N GLU A 106 8.25 -8.19 6.28
CA GLU A 106 9.21 -7.66 5.33
C GLU A 106 8.69 -6.39 4.66
N LEU A 107 7.44 -6.40 4.17
CA LEU A 107 6.80 -5.22 3.60
C LEU A 107 6.69 -4.11 4.64
N MET A 108 6.23 -4.43 5.85
CA MET A 108 6.10 -3.46 6.93
C MET A 108 7.44 -2.89 7.38
N SER A 109 8.53 -3.65 7.29
CA SER A 109 9.89 -3.17 7.52
C SER A 109 10.30 -2.05 6.57
N LEU A 110 9.91 -2.17 5.30
CA LEU A 110 10.24 -1.18 4.25
C LEU A 110 9.41 0.11 4.35
N VAL A 111 8.21 0.05 4.90
CA VAL A 111 7.32 1.21 5.05
C VAL A 111 7.13 1.66 6.50
N LYS A 112 7.92 1.14 7.42
CA LYS A 112 7.82 1.39 8.87
C LYS A 112 7.83 2.88 9.22
N GLU A 113 8.84 3.60 8.77
CA GLU A 113 9.01 5.01 9.12
C GLU A 113 7.82 5.86 8.63
N PRO A 114 7.43 5.83 7.35
CA PRO A 114 6.27 6.59 6.91
C PRO A 114 4.96 6.11 7.55
N PHE A 115 4.82 4.83 7.91
CA PHE A 115 3.67 4.33 8.65
C PHE A 115 3.57 4.96 10.06
N LEU A 116 4.66 5.01 10.81
CA LEU A 116 4.67 5.62 12.13
C LEU A 116 4.46 7.14 12.08
N GLN A 117 4.98 7.81 11.07
CA GLN A 117 4.78 9.25 10.85
C GLN A 117 3.32 9.61 10.55
N LEU A 118 2.54 8.68 10.01
CA LEU A 118 1.13 8.86 9.66
C LEU A 118 0.31 9.37 10.85
N PHE A 119 0.57 8.87 12.05
CA PHE A 119 -0.18 9.22 13.27
C PHE A 119 0.01 10.67 13.74
N GLY A 120 1.09 11.33 13.32
CA GLY A 120 1.37 12.74 13.60
C GLY A 120 0.86 13.72 12.53
N ARG A 121 0.19 13.23 11.49
CA ARG A 121 -0.20 14.05 10.34
C ARG A 121 -1.59 14.64 10.50
N SER A 122 -1.68 15.96 10.35
CA SER A 122 -2.94 16.70 10.41
C SER A 122 -3.75 16.68 9.10
N ASP A 123 -3.14 16.21 8.01
CA ASP A 123 -3.77 16.13 6.69
C ASP A 123 -4.40 14.76 6.38
N MET A 124 -4.34 13.81 7.32
CA MET A 124 -5.02 12.52 7.24
C MET A 124 -6.42 12.58 7.85
N GLU A 125 -7.36 11.85 7.26
CA GLU A 125 -8.70 11.71 7.80
C GLU A 125 -8.69 10.92 9.13
N GLU A 126 -9.52 11.31 10.09
CA GLU A 126 -9.62 10.65 11.39
C GLU A 126 -9.90 9.14 11.26
N ASN A 127 -10.82 8.77 10.37
CA ASN A 127 -11.16 7.38 10.09
C ASN A 127 -9.98 6.57 9.49
N ASP A 128 -9.10 7.21 8.75
CA ASP A 128 -7.87 6.56 8.24
C ASP A 128 -6.92 6.28 9.41
N ILE A 129 -6.72 7.28 10.28
CA ILE A 129 -5.88 7.14 11.48
C ILE A 129 -6.41 6.04 12.40
N GLU A 130 -7.72 5.96 12.63
CA GLU A 130 -8.34 4.89 13.44
C GLU A 130 -8.06 3.50 12.83
N THR A 131 -8.23 3.36 11.52
CA THR A 131 -7.96 2.09 10.83
C THR A 131 -6.49 1.67 11.00
N PHE A 132 -5.55 2.59 10.87
CA PHE A 132 -4.13 2.29 11.02
C PHE A 132 -3.73 2.06 12.49
N ALA A 133 -4.42 2.68 13.45
CA ALA A 133 -4.27 2.38 14.87
C ALA A 133 -4.72 0.94 15.18
N ASP A 134 -5.81 0.48 14.59
CA ASP A 134 -6.24 -0.92 14.68
C ASP A 134 -5.20 -1.89 14.07
N TRP A 135 -4.58 -1.52 12.96
CA TRP A 135 -3.49 -2.31 12.39
C TRP A 135 -2.28 -2.37 13.31
N LEU A 136 -1.91 -1.24 13.91
CA LEU A 136 -0.81 -1.18 14.87
C LEU A 136 -1.08 -2.10 16.07
N ALA A 137 -2.30 -2.06 16.61
CA ALA A 137 -2.73 -2.94 17.69
C ALA A 137 -2.68 -4.43 17.26
N ALA A 138 -3.15 -4.75 16.06
CA ALA A 138 -3.09 -6.11 15.52
C ALA A 138 -1.66 -6.63 15.36
N MET A 139 -0.74 -5.80 14.87
CA MET A 139 0.69 -6.14 14.78
C MET A 139 1.31 -6.39 16.16
N MET A 140 0.97 -5.56 17.15
CA MET A 140 1.47 -5.76 18.52
C MET A 140 0.96 -7.06 19.14
N LEU A 141 -0.31 -7.40 18.92
CA LEU A 141 -0.89 -8.66 19.38
C LEU A 141 -0.23 -9.87 18.69
N ALA A 142 0.00 -9.80 17.38
CA ALA A 142 0.68 -10.85 16.63
C ALA A 142 2.11 -11.08 17.13
N ASN A 143 2.86 -10.00 17.39
CA ASN A 143 4.19 -10.10 17.99
C ASN A 143 4.16 -10.71 19.39
N GLN A 144 3.17 -10.35 20.21
CA GLN A 144 3.02 -10.88 21.56
C GLN A 144 2.66 -12.37 21.58
N SER A 145 1.82 -12.82 20.63
CA SER A 145 1.46 -14.24 20.51
C SER A 145 2.58 -15.11 19.92
N GLY A 146 3.58 -14.49 19.31
CA GLY A 146 4.66 -15.18 18.60
C GLY A 146 4.27 -15.76 17.24
N GLU A 147 3.09 -15.39 16.73
CA GLU A 147 2.63 -15.81 15.40
C GLU A 147 3.41 -15.12 14.28
N THR A 148 3.78 -13.86 14.51
CA THR A 148 4.45 -13.02 13.52
C THR A 148 5.39 -12.05 14.25
N ASP A 149 6.48 -11.67 13.61
CA ASP A 149 7.46 -10.72 14.15
C ASP A 149 7.48 -9.44 13.28
N TYR A 150 6.50 -8.58 13.50
CA TYR A 150 6.47 -7.27 12.85
C TYR A 150 7.54 -6.33 13.38
N PRO A 151 8.11 -5.44 12.54
CA PRO A 151 9.31 -4.63 12.87
C PRO A 151 9.03 -3.42 13.78
N ILE A 152 7.87 -3.36 14.42
CA ILE A 152 7.45 -2.26 15.31
C ILE A 152 7.33 -2.79 16.73
N ASN A 153 8.08 -2.19 17.66
CA ASN A 153 7.99 -2.55 19.07
C ASN A 153 6.98 -1.69 19.84
N ALA A 154 6.64 -2.11 21.07
CA ALA A 154 5.65 -1.41 21.89
C ALA A 154 6.05 0.04 22.25
N THR A 155 7.33 0.35 22.33
CA THR A 155 7.83 1.71 22.62
C THR A 155 7.59 2.62 21.43
N GLU A 156 7.92 2.17 20.23
CA GLU A 156 7.66 2.89 18.97
C GLU A 156 6.17 3.12 18.75
N ALA A 157 5.36 2.09 18.97
CA ALA A 157 3.92 2.17 18.87
C ALA A 157 3.31 3.23 19.80
N ARG A 158 3.73 3.24 21.06
CA ARG A 158 3.27 4.25 22.05
C ARG A 158 3.73 5.66 21.70
N ALA A 159 4.94 5.82 21.17
CA ALA A 159 5.46 7.13 20.79
C ALA A 159 4.70 7.73 19.60
N SER A 160 4.27 6.90 18.63
CA SER A 160 3.55 7.36 17.45
C SER A 160 2.10 7.78 17.73
N LEU A 161 1.47 7.26 18.80
CA LEU A 161 0.08 7.57 19.17
C LEU A 161 -0.06 8.78 20.11
N ARG A 162 1.02 9.48 20.45
CA ARG A 162 1.00 10.69 21.29
C ARG A 162 0.89 11.97 20.47
#